data_39ae43a30884fe507c4300d77ab07cff
#
_entry.id   39ae43a30884fe507c4300d77ab07cff
#
_cell.length_a   1.000
_cell.length_b   1.000
_cell.length_c   1.000
_cell.angle_alpha   90.00
_cell.angle_beta   90.00
_cell.angle_gamma   90.00
#
_symmetry.space_group_name_H-M   'P 1'
#
loop_
_entity.id
_entity.type
_entity.pdbx_description
1 polymer ?
#
loop_
_entity_poly.entity_id
_entity_poly.type
_entity_poly.pdbx_seq_one_letter_code
_entity_poly.pdbx_strand_id
1 'polypeptide(L)'
;MTKKDIGELKRRFKKDECTFTRMCGAYVDNHKNILVRLNETFLNLETEEFYKYLEIAKKVLSGTVGNNLLNLEFPLAEEEAGGRQQFLMGLKSSDFKNEELLDRFYEMVIGNYDYVGNYLILLFHDAYDVMTKTTDNSKLDESEEVYEYILCAICPVALSKPGLGYLKDENRIGPRIRDWVVCPPDNGFIFPAFSDRSADIHSLIYYARDAKEPHAEFMGAGLGCDPKRTATEQKVAFHSIIKNAIGDDEEDSAEIMMNIQESISHLVEDHEDEVFEETAPVVVTKDALPSLMTEINIPETVIRKIEESYEEEFGDTPPAAEYLIDTKALAANAEKKKALVLEKEVETLKQQLEETKTAEISEDTIETYDVVLRVRPQKVTQIKSEIIDGQKCLIIPLDEDESANVNGELL
;
A
#
# COMPACT_ATOMS: atom_id res chain seq x y z
N MET A 1 -5.82 14.52 7.69
CA MET A 1 -4.66 13.71 8.17
C MET A 1 -3.80 13.27 6.99
N THR A 2 -2.49 13.53 7.01
CA THR A 2 -1.55 13.24 5.93
C THR A 2 -0.54 12.15 6.33
N LYS A 3 0.21 11.62 5.35
CA LYS A 3 1.33 10.71 5.63
C LYS A 3 2.41 11.38 6.51
N LYS A 4 2.54 12.71 6.44
CA LYS A 4 3.50 13.49 7.25
C LYS A 4 3.09 13.50 8.72
N ASP A 5 1.79 13.72 9.01
CA ASP A 5 1.25 13.73 10.37
C ASP A 5 1.46 12.37 11.06
N ILE A 6 1.11 11.26 10.36
CA ILE A 6 1.34 9.91 10.86
C ILE A 6 2.83 9.65 11.10
N GLY A 7 3.69 10.11 10.19
CA GLY A 7 5.14 9.99 10.33
C GLY A 7 5.69 10.74 11.54
N GLU A 8 5.10 11.88 11.89
CA GLU A 8 5.47 12.65 13.07
C GLU A 8 5.09 11.90 14.37
N LEU A 9 3.85 11.42 14.48
CA LEU A 9 3.43 10.62 15.62
C LEU A 9 4.24 9.33 15.80
N LYS A 10 4.49 8.61 14.70
CA LYS A 10 5.29 7.37 14.74
C LYS A 10 6.71 7.55 15.30
N ARG A 11 7.33 8.72 15.06
CA ARG A 11 8.67 9.00 15.58
C ARG A 11 8.70 9.09 17.09
N ARG A 12 7.56 9.47 17.70
CA ARG A 12 7.41 9.56 19.15
C ARG A 12 7.38 8.19 19.83
N PHE A 13 6.96 7.15 19.10
CA PHE A 13 6.85 5.80 19.66
C PHE A 13 8.20 5.07 19.66
N LYS A 14 9.20 5.72 20.29
CA LYS A 14 10.52 5.20 20.57
C LYS A 14 10.81 5.36 22.06
N LYS A 15 11.71 4.54 22.61
CA LYS A 15 12.03 4.54 24.04
C LYS A 15 12.35 5.93 24.57
N ASP A 16 13.21 6.65 23.89
CA ASP A 16 13.77 7.91 24.36
C ASP A 16 12.88 9.13 24.05
N GLU A 17 11.82 8.92 23.26
CA GLU A 17 10.91 9.98 22.83
C GLU A 17 9.47 9.74 23.32
N CYS A 18 9.17 8.57 23.89
CA CYS A 18 7.84 8.19 24.35
C CYS A 18 7.45 8.96 25.62
N THR A 19 6.30 9.61 25.55
CA THR A 19 5.72 10.41 26.63
C THR A 19 4.41 9.83 27.19
N PHE A 20 4.10 8.55 26.88
CA PHE A 20 2.93 7.89 27.44
C PHE A 20 2.93 7.95 28.96
N THR A 21 1.89 8.55 29.51
CA THR A 21 1.75 8.76 30.95
C THR A 21 1.16 7.53 31.61
N ARG A 22 0.09 6.98 31.04
CA ARG A 22 -0.69 5.88 31.61
C ARG A 22 -1.12 4.88 30.55
N MET A 23 -1.19 3.63 30.98
CA MET A 23 -1.76 2.54 30.19
C MET A 23 -2.84 1.85 31.03
N CYS A 24 -4.01 1.71 30.43
CA CYS A 24 -5.11 0.91 30.98
C CYS A 24 -5.52 -0.18 30.01
N GLY A 25 -6.18 -1.22 30.46
CA GLY A 25 -6.64 -2.28 29.58
C GLY A 25 -7.57 -3.26 30.22
N ALA A 26 -8.22 -4.07 29.38
CA ALA A 26 -9.10 -5.14 29.79
C ALA A 26 -8.87 -6.38 28.93
N TYR A 27 -8.58 -7.51 29.55
CA TYR A 27 -8.54 -8.81 28.88
C TYR A 27 -9.93 -9.43 28.88
N VAL A 28 -10.47 -9.66 27.72
CA VAL A 28 -11.84 -10.13 27.47
C VAL A 28 -11.81 -11.55 26.92
N ASP A 29 -12.65 -12.43 27.48
CA ASP A 29 -12.80 -13.80 27.01
C ASP A 29 -13.79 -13.90 25.83
N ASN A 30 -13.89 -15.09 25.22
CA ASN A 30 -14.83 -15.39 24.14
C ASN A 30 -16.32 -15.32 24.54
N HIS A 31 -16.62 -15.19 25.83
CA HIS A 31 -17.97 -14.99 26.38
C HIS A 31 -18.26 -13.52 26.70
N LYS A 32 -17.36 -12.61 26.26
CA LYS A 32 -17.45 -11.18 26.51
C LYS A 32 -17.31 -10.77 27.98
N ASN A 33 -16.66 -11.62 28.83
CA ASN A 33 -16.36 -11.29 30.21
C ASN A 33 -14.96 -10.68 30.35
N ILE A 34 -14.83 -9.65 31.15
CA ILE A 34 -13.52 -9.09 31.53
C ILE A 34 -12.89 -10.00 32.58
N LEU A 35 -11.77 -10.63 32.26
CA LEU A 35 -11.02 -11.50 33.16
C LEU A 35 -9.97 -10.74 33.96
N VAL A 36 -9.30 -9.75 33.34
CA VAL A 36 -8.24 -8.96 33.99
C VAL A 36 -8.38 -7.51 33.55
N ARG A 37 -8.16 -6.58 34.48
CA ARG A 37 -7.97 -5.15 34.20
C ARG A 37 -6.52 -4.76 34.43
N LEU A 38 -5.99 -3.93 33.55
CA LEU A 38 -4.65 -3.35 33.64
C LEU A 38 -4.79 -1.85 33.95
N ASN A 39 -3.94 -1.32 34.83
CA ASN A 39 -3.88 0.10 35.12
C ASN A 39 -2.48 0.44 35.63
N GLU A 40 -1.60 0.83 34.68
CA GLU A 40 -0.18 0.99 34.91
C GLU A 40 0.29 2.40 34.57
N THR A 41 1.26 2.89 35.31
CA THR A 41 2.05 4.05 34.87
C THR A 41 3.05 3.57 33.84
N PHE A 42 2.91 4.00 32.58
CA PHE A 42 3.62 3.41 31.46
C PHE A 42 5.14 3.43 31.57
N LEU A 43 5.71 4.52 32.10
CA LEU A 43 7.15 4.66 32.27
C LEU A 43 7.74 3.80 33.41
N ASN A 44 6.89 3.22 34.25
CA ASN A 44 7.33 2.33 35.34
C ASN A 44 7.32 0.85 34.95
N LEU A 45 6.92 0.52 33.72
CA LEU A 45 6.91 -0.86 33.24
C LEU A 45 8.34 -1.41 33.12
N GLU A 46 8.47 -2.73 33.33
CA GLU A 46 9.70 -3.45 33.05
C GLU A 46 10.11 -3.27 31.60
N THR A 47 11.43 -3.24 31.34
CA THR A 47 11.96 -2.87 30.03
C THR A 47 11.40 -3.72 28.88
N GLU A 48 11.22 -5.01 29.09
CA GLU A 48 10.69 -5.91 28.05
C GLU A 48 9.21 -5.63 27.78
N GLU A 49 8.39 -5.46 28.82
CA GLU A 49 6.97 -5.12 28.71
C GLU A 49 6.77 -3.76 28.05
N PHE A 50 7.56 -2.75 28.47
CA PHE A 50 7.56 -1.43 27.88
C PHE A 50 7.71 -1.49 26.37
N TYR A 51 8.72 -2.22 25.87
CA TYR A 51 8.94 -2.35 24.44
C TYR A 51 7.79 -3.06 23.71
N LYS A 52 7.22 -4.10 24.31
CA LYS A 52 6.11 -4.86 23.71
C LYS A 52 4.84 -4.02 23.59
N TYR A 53 4.49 -3.29 24.62
CA TYR A 53 3.34 -2.37 24.55
C TYR A 53 3.58 -1.21 23.59
N LEU A 54 4.82 -0.68 23.52
CA LEU A 54 5.18 0.35 22.57
C LEU A 54 5.11 -0.14 21.10
N GLU A 55 5.51 -1.39 20.83
CA GLU A 55 5.33 -2.04 19.53
C GLU A 55 3.85 -2.15 19.13
N ILE A 56 2.97 -2.49 20.09
CA ILE A 56 1.51 -2.53 19.87
C ILE A 56 0.98 -1.15 19.51
N ALA A 57 1.29 -0.13 20.32
CA ALA A 57 0.86 1.25 20.04
C ALA A 57 1.34 1.74 18.67
N LYS A 58 2.62 1.50 18.35
CA LYS A 58 3.20 1.85 17.03
C LYS A 58 2.49 1.16 15.87
N LYS A 59 1.97 -0.06 16.10
CA LYS A 59 1.29 -0.83 15.07
C LYS A 59 -0.05 -0.19 14.67
N VAL A 60 -0.76 0.46 15.60
CA VAL A 60 -2.01 1.18 15.33
C VAL A 60 -1.85 2.33 14.31
N LEU A 61 -0.64 2.83 14.11
CA LEU A 61 -0.34 3.83 13.08
C LEU A 61 0.31 3.21 11.82
N SER A 62 0.24 1.90 11.63
CA SER A 62 0.88 1.24 10.48
C SER A 62 -0.07 1.04 9.31
N GLY A 63 0.49 0.88 8.12
CA GLY A 63 -0.26 0.65 6.88
C GLY A 63 -0.42 1.91 6.03
N THR A 64 -1.36 1.87 5.13
CA THR A 64 -1.61 2.91 4.12
C THR A 64 -2.83 3.75 4.52
N VAL A 65 -2.73 5.06 4.36
CA VAL A 65 -3.85 6.00 4.53
C VAL A 65 -4.93 5.69 3.49
N GLY A 66 -6.18 5.74 3.91
CA GLY A 66 -7.34 5.37 3.09
C GLY A 66 -7.60 3.85 3.04
N ASN A 67 -6.66 3.02 3.50
CA ASN A 67 -6.84 1.56 3.54
C ASN A 67 -6.78 1.00 4.97
N ASN A 68 -5.60 1.05 5.60
CA ASN A 68 -5.45 0.62 6.99
C ASN A 68 -5.71 1.73 8.01
N LEU A 69 -5.52 2.99 7.59
CA LEU A 69 -5.70 4.18 8.40
C LEU A 69 -6.79 5.04 7.77
N LEU A 70 -7.91 5.16 8.47
CA LEU A 70 -9.07 5.92 8.05
C LEU A 70 -9.24 7.14 8.95
N ASN A 71 -9.54 8.29 8.36
CA ASN A 71 -9.98 9.47 9.12
C ASN A 71 -11.50 9.41 9.24
N LEU A 72 -12.00 9.10 10.43
CA LEU A 72 -13.44 9.03 10.71
C LEU A 72 -13.89 10.33 11.38
N GLU A 73 -15.01 10.86 10.93
CA GLU A 73 -15.58 12.11 11.43
C GLU A 73 -16.79 11.80 12.31
N PHE A 74 -16.98 12.63 13.33
CA PHE A 74 -18.17 12.54 14.17
C PHE A 74 -19.31 13.32 13.55
N PRO A 75 -20.53 12.75 13.43
CA PRO A 75 -21.73 13.53 13.19
C PRO A 75 -21.94 14.56 14.30
N LEU A 76 -22.52 15.70 13.97
CA LEU A 76 -22.80 16.78 14.95
C LEU A 76 -23.57 16.30 16.19
N ALA A 77 -24.46 15.33 16.03
CA ALA A 77 -25.21 14.75 17.16
C ALA A 77 -24.30 14.05 18.18
N GLU A 78 -23.17 13.49 17.75
CA GLU A 78 -22.21 12.83 18.63
C GLU A 78 -21.25 13.81 19.34
N GLU A 79 -21.23 15.06 18.88
CA GLU A 79 -20.51 16.17 19.52
C GLU A 79 -21.32 16.88 20.57
N GLU A 80 -22.63 16.62 20.66
CA GLU A 80 -23.49 17.16 21.69
C GLU A 80 -23.32 16.45 23.04
N ALA A 81 -23.87 17.04 24.09
CA ALA A 81 -23.81 16.47 25.46
C ALA A 81 -24.40 15.06 25.52
N GLY A 82 -23.61 14.07 25.86
CA GLY A 82 -23.97 12.67 25.91
C GLY A 82 -23.58 11.85 24.69
N GLY A 83 -23.09 12.49 23.62
CA GLY A 83 -22.57 11.82 22.43
C GLY A 83 -21.20 11.15 22.65
N ARG A 84 -20.79 10.35 21.70
CA ARG A 84 -19.56 9.54 21.79
C ARG A 84 -18.29 10.39 21.78
N GLN A 85 -18.25 11.45 20.95
CA GLN A 85 -17.13 12.39 20.94
C GLN A 85 -16.94 13.01 22.32
N GLN A 86 -18.00 13.50 22.97
CA GLN A 86 -17.95 14.07 24.32
C GLN A 86 -17.51 13.05 25.37
N PHE A 87 -17.95 11.80 25.23
CA PHE A 87 -17.50 10.71 26.08
C PHE A 87 -15.99 10.46 25.96
N LEU A 88 -15.47 10.39 24.74
CA LEU A 88 -14.03 10.20 24.50
C LEU A 88 -13.21 11.43 24.98
N MET A 89 -13.73 12.64 24.83
CA MET A 89 -13.12 13.86 25.41
C MET A 89 -13.04 13.76 26.94
N GLY A 90 -14.13 13.33 27.59
CA GLY A 90 -14.16 13.11 29.04
C GLY A 90 -13.18 12.04 29.50
N LEU A 91 -13.09 10.92 28.76
CA LEU A 91 -12.14 9.85 29.03
C LEU A 91 -10.69 10.34 28.92
N LYS A 92 -10.35 11.06 27.84
CA LYS A 92 -9.05 11.69 27.61
C LYS A 92 -8.69 12.65 28.78
N SER A 93 -9.56 13.58 29.07
CA SER A 93 -9.32 14.62 30.11
C SER A 93 -9.28 14.06 31.54
N SER A 94 -9.71 12.81 31.75
CA SER A 94 -9.61 12.13 33.05
C SER A 94 -8.23 11.55 33.32
N ASP A 95 -7.29 11.56 32.37
CA ASP A 95 -6.01 10.83 32.39
C ASP A 95 -6.19 9.34 32.79
N PHE A 96 -7.33 8.73 32.43
CA PHE A 96 -7.73 7.38 32.85
C PHE A 96 -7.83 7.17 34.38
N LYS A 97 -8.03 8.25 35.15
CA LYS A 97 -8.19 8.19 36.61
C LYS A 97 -9.61 7.88 37.04
N ASN A 98 -10.59 8.02 36.14
CA ASN A 98 -11.98 7.75 36.38
C ASN A 98 -12.34 6.31 35.95
N GLU A 99 -12.51 5.43 36.93
CA GLU A 99 -12.82 4.01 36.69
C GLU A 99 -14.19 3.81 36.03
N GLU A 100 -15.19 4.65 36.33
CA GLU A 100 -16.52 4.55 35.72
C GLU A 100 -16.46 4.86 34.18
N LEU A 101 -15.63 5.83 33.77
CA LEU A 101 -15.43 6.12 32.35
C LEU A 101 -14.69 4.98 31.65
N LEU A 102 -13.70 4.37 32.31
CA LEU A 102 -12.98 3.21 31.79
C LEU A 102 -13.91 2.01 31.62
N ASP A 103 -14.71 1.71 32.63
CA ASP A 103 -15.66 0.59 32.56
C ASP A 103 -16.69 0.80 31.44
N ARG A 104 -17.26 1.98 31.32
CA ARG A 104 -18.14 2.34 30.18
C ARG A 104 -17.45 2.22 28.84
N PHE A 105 -16.15 2.56 28.75
CA PHE A 105 -15.38 2.38 27.54
C PHE A 105 -15.23 0.90 27.18
N TYR A 106 -14.87 0.06 28.16
CA TYR A 106 -14.75 -1.38 27.91
C TYR A 106 -16.08 -2.01 27.50
N GLU A 107 -17.17 -1.64 28.16
CA GLU A 107 -18.53 -2.09 27.82
C GLU A 107 -18.91 -1.66 26.39
N MET A 108 -18.57 -0.43 26.00
CA MET A 108 -18.78 0.07 24.65
C MET A 108 -18.03 -0.76 23.62
N VAL A 109 -16.75 -1.05 23.82
CA VAL A 109 -15.95 -1.89 22.92
C VAL A 109 -16.53 -3.32 22.88
N ILE A 110 -16.76 -3.95 24.04
CA ILE A 110 -17.28 -5.33 24.13
C ILE A 110 -18.65 -5.47 23.45
N GLY A 111 -19.49 -4.45 23.58
CA GLY A 111 -20.83 -4.45 23.01
C GLY A 111 -20.90 -4.30 21.51
N ASN A 112 -19.91 -3.61 20.91
CA ASN A 112 -19.93 -3.19 19.50
C ASN A 112 -18.79 -3.75 18.66
N TYR A 113 -17.86 -4.51 19.26
CA TYR A 113 -16.79 -5.17 18.53
C TYR A 113 -17.14 -6.65 18.36
N ASP A 114 -17.43 -7.05 17.12
CA ASP A 114 -17.78 -8.44 16.82
C ASP A 114 -16.52 -9.25 16.51
N TYR A 115 -16.05 -9.96 17.56
CA TYR A 115 -14.87 -10.80 17.48
C TYR A 115 -15.10 -12.15 18.13
N VAL A 116 -14.76 -13.23 17.44
CA VAL A 116 -14.85 -14.59 17.93
C VAL A 116 -13.52 -15.01 18.54
N GLY A 117 -13.41 -14.92 19.85
CA GLY A 117 -12.19 -15.32 20.59
C GLY A 117 -11.87 -14.37 21.72
N ASN A 118 -10.71 -14.59 22.34
CA ASN A 118 -10.23 -13.73 23.42
C ASN A 118 -9.47 -12.55 22.81
N TYR A 119 -9.59 -11.38 23.43
CA TYR A 119 -8.86 -10.19 23.00
C TYR A 119 -8.48 -9.30 24.18
N LEU A 120 -7.48 -8.47 23.97
CA LEU A 120 -6.99 -7.48 24.91
C LEU A 120 -7.29 -6.08 24.36
N ILE A 121 -8.05 -5.30 25.13
CA ILE A 121 -8.26 -3.87 24.89
C ILE A 121 -7.16 -3.13 25.63
N LEU A 122 -6.40 -2.30 24.95
CA LEU A 122 -5.38 -1.43 25.53
C LEU A 122 -5.70 0.03 25.25
N LEU A 123 -5.53 0.88 26.23
CA LEU A 123 -5.62 2.34 26.13
C LEU A 123 -4.30 2.95 26.60
N PHE A 124 -3.78 3.88 25.81
CA PHE A 124 -2.60 4.68 26.15
C PHE A 124 -3.00 6.15 26.14
N HIS A 125 -2.58 6.87 27.16
CA HIS A 125 -2.74 8.31 27.25
C HIS A 125 -1.39 8.98 27.03
N ASP A 126 -1.36 10.02 26.20
CA ASP A 126 -0.17 10.80 25.88
C ASP A 126 -0.49 12.28 25.81
N ALA A 127 0.51 13.07 26.16
CA ALA A 127 0.53 14.53 25.96
C ALA A 127 1.84 14.90 25.27
N TYR A 128 1.74 15.39 24.06
CA TYR A 128 2.87 15.69 23.19
C TYR A 128 2.98 17.19 22.91
N ASP A 129 4.12 17.77 23.25
CA ASP A 129 4.44 19.17 22.90
C ASP A 129 4.81 19.25 21.41
N VAL A 130 3.94 19.88 20.62
CA VAL A 130 4.16 20.13 19.20
C VAL A 130 5.09 21.31 19.04
N MET A 131 6.36 21.05 18.75
CA MET A 131 7.41 22.06 18.63
C MET A 131 7.24 22.89 17.36
N THR A 132 7.37 24.22 17.49
CA THR A 132 7.38 25.15 16.36
C THR A 132 8.48 24.81 15.37
N LYS A 133 8.17 24.76 14.08
CA LYS A 133 9.15 24.62 13.00
C LYS A 133 9.27 25.93 12.23
N THR A 134 10.49 26.39 12.06
CA THR A 134 10.80 27.50 11.15
C THR A 134 10.75 27.05 9.68
N THR A 135 10.70 28.01 8.75
CA THR A 135 10.66 27.75 7.29
C THR A 135 11.85 26.91 6.79
N ASP A 136 12.97 26.91 7.51
CA ASP A 136 14.16 26.08 7.26
C ASP A 136 14.14 24.72 7.98
N ASN A 137 13.00 24.31 8.55
CA ASN A 137 12.82 23.09 9.34
C ASN A 137 13.65 23.01 10.64
N SER A 138 14.21 24.11 11.12
CA SER A 138 14.83 24.17 12.44
C SER A 138 13.75 24.12 13.52
N LYS A 139 13.97 23.32 14.58
CA LYS A 139 13.09 23.29 15.76
C LYS A 139 13.42 24.52 16.62
N LEU A 140 12.41 25.31 16.92
CA LEU A 140 12.49 26.30 17.99
C LEU A 140 12.15 25.61 19.31
N ASP A 141 12.73 26.12 20.43
CA ASP A 141 12.46 25.61 21.79
C ASP A 141 11.08 26.02 22.32
N GLU A 142 10.21 26.55 21.45
CA GLU A 142 8.85 26.98 21.80
C GLU A 142 7.85 25.93 21.25
N SER A 143 6.90 25.49 22.11
CA SER A 143 5.79 24.64 21.68
C SER A 143 4.64 25.51 21.15
N GLU A 144 4.09 25.13 20.02
CA GLU A 144 2.89 25.77 19.45
C GLU A 144 1.63 25.31 20.18
N GLU A 145 1.53 24.01 20.45
CA GLU A 145 0.36 23.39 21.03
C GLU A 145 0.76 22.10 21.77
N VAL A 146 -0.01 21.76 22.80
CA VAL A 146 0.08 20.45 23.46
C VAL A 146 -0.99 19.53 22.85
N TYR A 147 -0.54 18.55 22.07
CA TYR A 147 -1.43 17.52 21.53
C TYR A 147 -1.61 16.40 22.56
N GLU A 148 -2.74 16.45 23.27
CA GLU A 148 -3.16 15.41 24.21
C GLU A 148 -4.12 14.46 23.53
N TYR A 149 -3.83 13.16 23.58
CA TYR A 149 -4.61 12.14 22.89
C TYR A 149 -4.68 10.82 23.65
N ILE A 150 -5.67 10.01 23.28
CA ILE A 150 -5.79 8.62 23.66
C ILE A 150 -5.55 7.72 22.44
N LEU A 151 -4.81 6.63 22.64
CA LEU A 151 -4.62 5.58 21.64
C LEU A 151 -5.26 4.30 22.17
N CYS A 152 -6.17 3.72 21.40
CA CYS A 152 -6.74 2.40 21.67
C CYS A 152 -6.15 1.36 20.72
N ALA A 153 -5.85 0.16 21.24
CA ALA A 153 -5.47 -1.00 20.47
C ALA A 153 -6.29 -2.21 20.92
N ILE A 154 -6.93 -2.91 19.99
CA ILE A 154 -7.66 -4.14 20.22
C ILE A 154 -6.84 -5.28 19.65
N CYS A 155 -6.29 -6.11 20.52
CA CYS A 155 -5.34 -7.16 20.18
C CYS A 155 -5.97 -8.54 20.40
N PRO A 156 -6.09 -9.39 19.38
CA PRO A 156 -6.45 -10.79 19.55
C PRO A 156 -5.52 -11.49 20.53
N VAL A 157 -6.05 -12.40 21.32
CA VAL A 157 -5.25 -13.28 22.17
C VAL A 157 -5.50 -14.72 21.75
N ALA A 158 -4.47 -15.36 21.24
CA ALA A 158 -4.56 -16.69 20.65
C ALA A 158 -3.58 -17.66 21.31
N LEU A 159 -3.91 -18.95 21.25
CA LEU A 159 -2.97 -19.99 21.67
C LEU A 159 -1.75 -20.01 20.73
N SER A 160 -0.56 -20.07 21.31
CA SER A 160 0.68 -20.22 20.55
C SER A 160 0.62 -21.45 19.63
N LYS A 161 1.39 -21.43 18.52
CA LYS A 161 1.36 -22.52 17.54
C LYS A 161 1.66 -23.86 18.18
N PRO A 162 0.91 -24.94 17.82
CA PRO A 162 1.23 -26.28 18.25
C PRO A 162 2.60 -26.73 17.71
N GLY A 163 3.26 -27.65 18.40
CA GLY A 163 4.56 -28.16 17.97
C GLY A 163 5.16 -29.11 18.99
N LEU A 164 6.36 -29.59 18.70
CA LEU A 164 7.17 -30.33 19.65
C LEU A 164 8.13 -29.38 20.37
N GLY A 165 8.36 -29.64 21.64
CA GLY A 165 9.28 -28.91 22.49
C GLY A 165 9.99 -29.84 23.45
N TYR A 166 11.08 -29.36 24.03
CA TYR A 166 11.75 -30.07 25.11
C TYR A 166 11.01 -29.84 26.44
N LEU A 167 10.46 -30.89 26.98
CA LEU A 167 9.82 -30.92 28.30
C LEU A 167 10.90 -31.17 29.35
N LYS A 168 11.33 -30.08 30.01
CA LYS A 168 12.47 -30.10 30.94
C LYS A 168 12.24 -31.04 32.13
N ASP A 169 11.03 -31.04 32.69
CA ASP A 169 10.68 -31.86 33.85
C ASP A 169 10.61 -33.36 33.56
N GLU A 170 10.29 -33.71 32.31
CA GLU A 170 10.23 -35.08 31.83
C GLU A 170 11.46 -35.53 31.05
N ASN A 171 12.41 -34.61 30.81
CA ASN A 171 13.63 -34.83 30.03
C ASN A 171 13.38 -35.54 28.70
N ARG A 172 12.35 -35.11 27.95
CA ARG A 172 11.98 -35.69 26.65
C ARG A 172 11.46 -34.64 25.67
N ILE A 173 11.45 -35.01 24.41
CA ILE A 173 10.71 -34.25 23.39
C ILE A 173 9.24 -34.71 23.42
N GLY A 174 8.32 -33.75 23.53
CA GLY A 174 6.89 -34.00 23.59
C GLY A 174 6.07 -32.82 23.08
N PRO A 175 4.73 -32.90 23.12
CA PRO A 175 3.86 -31.79 22.73
C PRO A 175 4.19 -30.56 23.57
N ARG A 176 4.42 -29.44 22.89
CA ARG A 176 4.65 -28.15 23.55
C ARG A 176 3.41 -27.70 24.32
N ILE A 177 3.56 -27.25 25.55
CA ILE A 177 2.51 -26.52 26.28
C ILE A 177 2.25 -25.23 25.51
N ARG A 178 0.99 -24.95 25.21
CA ARG A 178 0.57 -23.76 24.45
C ARG A 178 0.15 -22.68 25.43
N ASP A 179 0.79 -21.51 25.29
CA ASP A 179 0.46 -20.32 26.07
C ASP A 179 -0.50 -19.43 25.26
N TRP A 180 -1.30 -18.65 25.98
CA TRP A 180 -2.07 -17.57 25.40
C TRP A 180 -1.15 -16.39 25.13
N VAL A 181 -1.10 -15.94 23.88
CA VAL A 181 -0.19 -14.91 23.40
C VAL A 181 -0.99 -13.75 22.82
N VAL A 182 -0.65 -12.53 23.22
CA VAL A 182 -1.22 -11.31 22.65
C VAL A 182 -0.65 -11.14 21.26
N CYS A 183 -1.53 -11.08 20.26
CA CYS A 183 -1.19 -10.83 18.87
C CYS A 183 -1.08 -9.32 18.58
N PRO A 184 -0.50 -8.91 17.45
CA PRO A 184 -0.58 -7.53 17.01
C PRO A 184 -2.04 -7.06 16.91
N PRO A 185 -2.32 -5.76 17.08
CA PRO A 185 -3.68 -5.25 17.06
C PRO A 185 -4.35 -5.51 15.70
N ASP A 186 -5.60 -5.93 15.75
CA ASP A 186 -6.46 -6.03 14.58
C ASP A 186 -7.12 -4.69 14.27
N ASN A 187 -7.60 -4.01 15.31
CA ASN A 187 -8.20 -2.69 15.23
C ASN A 187 -7.64 -1.77 16.31
N GLY A 188 -7.87 -0.49 16.13
CA GLY A 188 -7.51 0.53 17.10
C GLY A 188 -7.85 1.92 16.59
N PHE A 189 -7.63 2.93 17.41
CA PHE A 189 -7.83 4.31 16.99
C PHE A 189 -6.98 5.28 17.82
N ILE A 190 -6.81 6.49 17.32
CA ILE A 190 -6.27 7.64 18.05
C ILE A 190 -7.32 8.74 18.05
N PHE A 191 -7.59 9.32 19.21
CA PHE A 191 -8.52 10.43 19.38
C PHE A 191 -7.94 11.50 20.33
N PRO A 192 -8.02 12.79 19.98
CA PRO A 192 -8.44 13.38 18.69
C PRO A 192 -7.52 12.97 17.53
N ALA A 193 -7.95 13.19 16.28
CA ALA A 193 -7.05 13.03 15.14
C ALA A 193 -5.94 14.10 15.16
N PHE A 194 -4.79 13.79 14.58
CA PHE A 194 -3.69 14.71 14.40
C PHE A 194 -3.65 15.15 12.95
N SER A 195 -4.00 16.39 12.68
CA SER A 195 -4.07 16.96 11.34
C SER A 195 -3.41 18.33 11.31
N ASP A 196 -2.54 18.56 10.33
CA ASP A 196 -1.79 19.82 10.17
C ASP A 196 -1.08 20.26 11.46
N ARG A 197 -0.53 19.27 12.20
CA ARG A 197 0.17 19.44 13.47
C ARG A 197 -0.67 19.96 14.63
N SER A 198 -1.99 19.85 14.53
CA SER A 198 -2.96 20.25 15.54
C SER A 198 -3.93 19.12 15.90
N ALA A 199 -4.60 19.27 17.04
CA ALA A 199 -5.63 18.35 17.48
C ALA A 199 -6.95 18.63 16.76
N ASP A 200 -7.41 17.68 15.95
CA ASP A 200 -8.74 17.73 15.34
C ASP A 200 -9.73 16.91 16.18
N ILE A 201 -10.50 17.60 17.02
CA ILE A 201 -11.49 16.99 17.92
C ILE A 201 -12.74 16.48 17.21
N HIS A 202 -12.97 16.87 15.95
CA HIS A 202 -14.11 16.47 15.15
C HIS A 202 -13.89 15.11 14.45
N SER A 203 -12.67 14.58 14.55
CA SER A 203 -12.32 13.34 13.90
C SER A 203 -11.38 12.46 14.75
N LEU A 204 -11.28 11.19 14.37
CA LEU A 204 -10.32 10.24 14.91
C LEU A 204 -9.60 9.48 13.80
N ILE A 205 -8.42 8.97 14.09
CA ILE A 205 -7.66 8.09 13.20
C ILE A 205 -8.00 6.65 13.58
N TYR A 206 -8.69 5.95 12.69
CA TYR A 206 -9.04 4.54 12.87
C TYR A 206 -8.03 3.64 12.19
N TYR A 207 -7.65 2.55 12.85
CA TYR A 207 -6.75 1.53 12.31
C TYR A 207 -7.48 0.21 12.13
N ALA A 208 -7.37 -0.39 10.93
CA ALA A 208 -7.79 -1.75 10.63
C ALA A 208 -6.62 -2.52 10.01
N ARG A 209 -6.24 -3.65 10.61
CA ARG A 209 -5.18 -4.51 10.08
C ARG A 209 -5.62 -5.16 8.77
N ASP A 210 -6.82 -5.72 8.75
CA ASP A 210 -7.44 -6.24 7.55
C ASP A 210 -8.38 -5.20 6.93
N ALA A 211 -7.97 -4.71 5.77
CA ALA A 211 -8.76 -3.73 5.05
C ALA A 211 -10.03 -4.31 4.39
N LYS A 212 -10.23 -5.63 4.42
CA LYS A 212 -11.45 -6.28 3.93
C LYS A 212 -12.50 -6.46 5.03
N GLU A 213 -12.06 -6.43 6.28
CA GLU A 213 -12.91 -6.57 7.46
C GLU A 213 -12.56 -5.48 8.47
N PRO A 214 -12.86 -4.20 8.16
CA PRO A 214 -12.46 -3.07 8.98
C PRO A 214 -13.32 -2.89 10.24
N HIS A 215 -14.35 -3.69 10.49
CA HIS A 215 -15.30 -3.58 11.59
C HIS A 215 -16.10 -2.27 11.55
N ALA A 216 -16.90 -2.08 10.48
CA ALA A 216 -17.75 -0.90 10.30
C ALA A 216 -18.77 -0.70 11.44
N GLU A 217 -19.26 -1.80 12.06
CA GLU A 217 -20.11 -1.78 13.25
C GLU A 217 -19.42 -1.09 14.43
N PHE A 218 -18.12 -1.30 14.60
CA PHE A 218 -17.35 -0.64 15.66
C PHE A 218 -17.11 0.84 15.37
N MET A 219 -16.90 1.21 14.08
CA MET A 219 -16.79 2.62 13.68
C MET A 219 -18.08 3.37 13.99
N GLY A 220 -19.25 2.80 13.62
CA GLY A 220 -20.58 3.41 13.80
C GLY A 220 -21.08 3.27 15.24
N ALA A 221 -21.61 2.11 15.59
CA ALA A 221 -22.28 1.89 16.87
C ALA A 221 -21.33 1.99 18.09
N GLY A 222 -20.06 1.62 17.92
CA GLY A 222 -19.05 1.73 18.97
C GLY A 222 -18.55 3.16 19.14
N LEU A 223 -17.91 3.71 18.13
CA LEU A 223 -17.24 5.01 18.22
C LEU A 223 -18.13 6.20 17.90
N GLY A 224 -19.31 5.97 17.31
CA GLY A 224 -20.24 7.04 16.93
C GLY A 224 -19.82 7.85 15.72
N CYS A 225 -18.90 7.31 14.91
CA CYS A 225 -18.44 7.96 13.68
C CYS A 225 -19.22 7.47 12.47
N ASP A 226 -19.21 8.25 11.40
CA ASP A 226 -19.69 7.78 10.10
C ASP A 226 -18.72 6.71 9.56
N PRO A 227 -19.17 5.45 9.35
CA PRO A 227 -18.31 4.40 8.85
C PRO A 227 -17.78 4.73 7.44
N LYS A 228 -16.48 4.61 7.25
CA LYS A 228 -15.84 4.81 5.95
C LYS A 228 -15.35 3.48 5.40
N ARG A 229 -15.60 3.23 4.13
CA ARG A 229 -15.05 2.06 3.42
C ARG A 229 -13.56 2.22 3.18
N THR A 230 -12.83 1.14 3.31
CA THR A 230 -11.41 1.10 2.96
C THR A 230 -11.22 1.18 1.44
N ALA A 231 -10.03 1.60 0.99
CA ALA A 231 -9.67 1.57 -0.43
C ALA A 231 -9.83 0.16 -1.04
N THR A 232 -9.53 -0.89 -0.26
CA THR A 232 -9.72 -2.29 -0.70
C THR A 232 -11.20 -2.62 -0.91
N GLU A 233 -12.09 -2.23 0.02
CA GLU A 233 -13.54 -2.46 -0.13
C GLU A 233 -14.10 -1.69 -1.32
N GLN A 234 -13.72 -0.41 -1.49
CA GLN A 234 -14.15 0.40 -2.62
C GLN A 234 -13.72 -0.22 -3.95
N LYS A 235 -12.47 -0.69 -4.05
CA LYS A 235 -11.96 -1.38 -5.23
C LYS A 235 -12.72 -2.67 -5.52
N VAL A 236 -12.97 -3.50 -4.52
CA VAL A 236 -13.70 -4.76 -4.69
C VAL A 236 -15.15 -4.48 -5.14
N ALA A 237 -15.83 -3.50 -4.55
CA ALA A 237 -17.17 -3.09 -4.94
C ALA A 237 -17.20 -2.62 -6.41
N PHE A 238 -16.28 -1.74 -6.80
CA PHE A 238 -16.16 -1.24 -8.17
C PHE A 238 -15.92 -2.36 -9.18
N HIS A 239 -14.99 -3.28 -8.88
CA HIS A 239 -14.73 -4.44 -9.72
C HIS A 239 -15.96 -5.35 -9.87
N SER A 240 -16.73 -5.52 -8.78
CA SER A 240 -17.95 -6.31 -8.81
C SER A 240 -19.04 -5.68 -9.68
N ILE A 241 -19.20 -4.36 -9.62
CA ILE A 241 -20.12 -3.60 -10.47
C ILE A 241 -19.81 -3.83 -11.95
N ILE A 242 -18.54 -3.65 -12.33
CA ILE A 242 -18.11 -3.80 -13.73
C ILE A 242 -18.29 -5.25 -14.19
N LYS A 243 -17.85 -6.23 -13.40
CA LYS A 243 -17.98 -7.65 -13.72
C LYS A 243 -19.45 -8.06 -13.93
N ASN A 244 -20.35 -7.61 -13.04
CA ASN A 244 -21.77 -7.91 -13.12
C ASN A 244 -22.46 -7.26 -14.33
N ALA A 245 -21.99 -6.09 -14.76
CA ALA A 245 -22.54 -5.38 -15.91
C ALA A 245 -22.12 -6.00 -17.25
N ILE A 246 -20.88 -6.50 -17.36
CA ILE A 246 -20.31 -7.09 -18.57
C ILE A 246 -20.83 -8.52 -18.77
N GLY A 247 -20.95 -9.33 -17.70
CA GLY A 247 -21.40 -10.72 -17.74
C GLY A 247 -20.26 -11.72 -17.53
N ASP A 248 -20.54 -13.02 -17.85
CA ASP A 248 -19.66 -14.14 -17.48
C ASP A 248 -18.49 -14.40 -18.45
N ASP A 249 -18.28 -13.58 -19.47
CA ASP A 249 -17.11 -13.72 -20.32
C ASP A 249 -15.86 -13.17 -19.61
N GLU A 250 -15.00 -14.09 -19.16
CA GLU A 250 -13.84 -13.74 -18.32
C GLU A 250 -12.75 -12.98 -19.09
N GLU A 251 -12.57 -13.25 -20.40
CA GLU A 251 -11.53 -12.57 -21.20
C GLU A 251 -11.93 -11.14 -21.52
N ASP A 252 -13.13 -10.94 -22.03
CA ASP A 252 -13.67 -9.60 -22.34
C ASP A 252 -13.79 -8.73 -21.07
N SER A 253 -14.22 -9.34 -19.96
CA SER A 253 -14.35 -8.65 -18.66
C SER A 253 -12.99 -8.18 -18.12
N ALA A 254 -11.93 -8.99 -18.26
CA ALA A 254 -10.60 -8.61 -17.80
C ALA A 254 -9.98 -7.50 -18.66
N GLU A 255 -10.20 -7.52 -19.98
CA GLU A 255 -9.70 -6.49 -20.90
C GLU A 255 -10.40 -5.15 -20.65
N ILE A 256 -11.73 -5.14 -20.54
CA ILE A 256 -12.51 -3.94 -20.24
C ILE A 256 -12.11 -3.37 -18.89
N MET A 257 -11.97 -4.21 -17.86
CA MET A 257 -11.52 -3.77 -16.53
C MET A 257 -10.15 -3.10 -16.61
N MET A 258 -9.21 -3.67 -17.36
CA MET A 258 -7.87 -3.12 -17.51
C MET A 258 -7.90 -1.76 -18.20
N ASN A 259 -8.69 -1.63 -19.26
CA ASN A 259 -8.84 -0.37 -19.98
C ASN A 259 -9.47 0.72 -19.09
N ILE A 260 -10.49 0.39 -18.29
CA ILE A 260 -11.08 1.32 -17.31
C ILE A 260 -10.04 1.78 -16.29
N GLN A 261 -9.21 0.86 -15.78
CA GLN A 261 -8.16 1.21 -14.83
C GLN A 261 -7.07 2.09 -15.46
N GLU A 262 -6.71 1.88 -16.72
CA GLU A 262 -5.80 2.75 -17.45
C GLU A 262 -6.38 4.16 -17.62
N SER A 263 -7.66 4.30 -17.97
CA SER A 263 -8.32 5.60 -18.08
C SER A 263 -8.40 6.33 -16.75
N ILE A 264 -8.71 5.61 -15.64
CA ILE A 264 -8.69 6.20 -14.30
C ILE A 264 -7.26 6.63 -13.90
N SER A 265 -6.22 5.84 -14.26
CA SER A 265 -4.83 6.20 -14.00
C SER A 265 -4.43 7.50 -14.71
N HIS A 266 -4.78 7.64 -15.96
CA HIS A 266 -4.54 8.88 -16.72
C HIS A 266 -5.25 10.08 -16.09
N LEU A 267 -6.48 9.91 -15.64
CA LEU A 267 -7.22 10.99 -14.96
C LEU A 267 -6.52 11.46 -13.67
N VAL A 268 -5.88 10.55 -12.94
CA VAL A 268 -5.08 10.89 -11.75
C VAL A 268 -3.79 11.59 -12.14
N GLU A 269 -3.08 11.07 -13.14
CA GLU A 269 -1.82 11.64 -13.65
C GLU A 269 -2.03 13.06 -14.19
N ASP A 270 -3.07 13.29 -15.01
CA ASP A 270 -3.40 14.61 -15.56
C ASP A 270 -3.70 15.62 -14.44
N HIS A 271 -4.35 15.18 -13.37
CA HIS A 271 -4.67 16.06 -12.24
C HIS A 271 -3.43 16.40 -11.42
N GLU A 272 -2.49 15.45 -11.22
CA GLU A 272 -1.22 15.70 -10.53
C GLU A 272 -0.33 16.69 -11.28
N ASP A 273 -0.35 16.67 -12.62
CA ASP A 273 0.43 17.58 -13.46
C ASP A 273 -0.12 19.02 -13.49
N GLU A 274 -1.43 19.20 -13.29
CA GLU A 274 -2.09 20.52 -13.30
C GLU A 274 -1.99 21.27 -11.96
N VAL A 275 -1.69 20.59 -10.86
CA VAL A 275 -1.80 21.17 -9.52
C VAL A 275 -0.50 21.05 -8.72
N PHE A 276 0.07 22.21 -8.36
CA PHE A 276 1.34 22.34 -7.61
C PHE A 276 1.22 22.19 -6.08
N GLU A 277 0.02 22.06 -5.52
CA GLU A 277 -0.20 21.94 -4.07
C GLU A 277 -0.97 20.66 -3.72
N GLU A 278 -0.83 20.13 -2.48
CA GLU A 278 -1.61 18.99 -1.96
C GLU A 278 -3.12 19.32 -2.02
N THR A 279 -3.76 18.99 -3.12
CA THR A 279 -5.20 19.21 -3.34
C THR A 279 -6.01 18.00 -2.90
N ALA A 280 -7.33 18.18 -2.82
CA ALA A 280 -8.27 17.11 -2.52
C ALA A 280 -8.12 15.96 -3.54
N PRO A 281 -8.26 14.69 -3.10
CA PRO A 281 -8.15 13.54 -4.00
C PRO A 281 -9.17 13.63 -5.13
N VAL A 282 -8.77 13.20 -6.32
CA VAL A 282 -9.69 13.08 -7.47
C VAL A 282 -10.73 12.03 -7.13
N VAL A 283 -12.01 12.39 -7.18
CA VAL A 283 -13.11 11.46 -6.96
C VAL A 283 -13.73 11.05 -8.28
N VAL A 284 -14.04 9.78 -8.44
CA VAL A 284 -14.75 9.28 -9.62
C VAL A 284 -16.24 9.47 -9.35
N THR A 285 -16.81 10.53 -9.93
CA THR A 285 -18.26 10.77 -9.82
C THR A 285 -19.02 9.94 -10.85
N LYS A 286 -20.33 9.74 -10.63
CA LYS A 286 -21.21 9.08 -11.60
C LYS A 286 -21.14 9.74 -12.98
N ASP A 287 -21.12 11.08 -13.01
CA ASP A 287 -21.08 11.85 -14.25
C ASP A 287 -19.76 11.71 -15.04
N ALA A 288 -18.70 11.34 -14.37
CA ALA A 288 -17.39 11.09 -14.99
C ALA A 288 -17.32 9.70 -15.67
N LEU A 289 -18.08 8.72 -15.19
CA LEU A 289 -18.04 7.34 -15.69
C LEU A 289 -18.33 7.20 -17.20
N PRO A 290 -19.38 7.85 -17.77
CA PRO A 290 -19.67 7.73 -19.19
C PRO A 290 -18.51 8.20 -20.05
N SER A 291 -17.85 9.30 -19.69
CA SER A 291 -16.70 9.84 -20.41
C SER A 291 -15.53 8.85 -20.42
N LEU A 292 -15.19 8.31 -19.26
CA LEU A 292 -14.13 7.30 -19.11
C LEU A 292 -14.41 6.01 -19.91
N MET A 293 -15.67 5.60 -19.99
CA MET A 293 -16.08 4.35 -20.66
C MET A 293 -16.30 4.50 -22.16
N THR A 294 -16.70 5.69 -22.62
CA THR A 294 -16.90 5.96 -24.06
C THR A 294 -15.58 5.93 -24.83
N GLU A 295 -14.51 6.38 -24.21
CA GLU A 295 -13.16 6.32 -24.80
C GLU A 295 -12.69 4.88 -25.05
N ILE A 296 -13.25 3.91 -24.33
CA ILE A 296 -12.87 2.49 -24.37
C ILE A 296 -13.81 1.66 -25.30
N ASN A 297 -14.78 2.29 -25.98
CA ASN A 297 -15.79 1.63 -26.82
C ASN A 297 -16.66 0.60 -26.09
N ILE A 298 -17.00 0.81 -24.84
CA ILE A 298 -17.96 -0.03 -24.10
C ILE A 298 -19.37 0.22 -24.64
N PRO A 299 -20.21 -0.83 -24.84
CA PRO A 299 -21.57 -0.67 -25.30
C PRO A 299 -22.41 0.19 -24.32
N GLU A 300 -23.22 1.11 -24.87
CA GLU A 300 -24.06 2.05 -24.09
C GLU A 300 -24.99 1.37 -23.07
N THR A 301 -25.45 0.15 -23.41
CA THR A 301 -26.27 -0.69 -22.53
C THR A 301 -25.51 -1.18 -21.31
N VAL A 302 -24.21 -1.41 -21.42
CA VAL A 302 -23.33 -1.82 -20.32
C VAL A 302 -22.99 -0.62 -19.47
N ILE A 303 -22.66 0.53 -20.10
CA ILE A 303 -22.39 1.79 -19.40
C ILE A 303 -23.56 2.14 -18.47
N ARG A 304 -24.79 2.10 -18.98
CA ARG A 304 -25.98 2.41 -18.16
C ARG A 304 -26.15 1.47 -16.97
N LYS A 305 -25.89 0.17 -17.13
CA LYS A 305 -25.92 -0.79 -16.01
C LYS A 305 -24.87 -0.47 -14.96
N ILE A 306 -23.67 -0.07 -15.39
CA ILE A 306 -22.59 0.33 -14.49
C ILE A 306 -23.00 1.59 -13.73
N GLU A 307 -23.56 2.60 -14.40
CA GLU A 307 -24.02 3.84 -13.77
C GLU A 307 -25.11 3.60 -12.72
N GLU A 308 -26.11 2.76 -13.04
CA GLU A 308 -27.18 2.40 -12.10
C GLU A 308 -26.61 1.68 -10.86
N SER A 309 -25.78 0.66 -11.06
CA SER A 309 -25.17 -0.08 -9.95
C SER A 309 -24.16 0.77 -9.16
N TYR A 310 -23.47 1.70 -9.82
CA TYR A 310 -22.55 2.62 -9.19
C TYR A 310 -23.28 3.60 -8.26
N GLU A 311 -24.41 4.13 -8.72
CA GLU A 311 -25.27 5.01 -7.90
C GLU A 311 -25.83 4.28 -6.67
N GLU A 312 -26.27 3.02 -6.85
CA GLU A 312 -26.77 2.20 -5.74
C GLU A 312 -25.67 1.91 -4.70
N GLU A 313 -24.43 1.71 -5.14
CA GLU A 313 -23.33 1.28 -4.28
C GLU A 313 -22.59 2.46 -3.62
N PHE A 314 -22.33 3.53 -4.36
CA PHE A 314 -21.50 4.65 -3.90
C PHE A 314 -22.32 5.91 -3.59
N GLY A 315 -23.45 6.14 -4.28
CA GLY A 315 -24.38 7.24 -4.03
C GLY A 315 -23.67 8.58 -3.81
N ASP A 316 -23.90 9.16 -2.65
CA ASP A 316 -23.35 10.47 -2.26
C ASP A 316 -21.87 10.43 -1.84
N THR A 317 -21.26 9.23 -1.78
CA THR A 317 -19.86 9.06 -1.35
C THR A 317 -18.98 8.43 -2.45
N PRO A 318 -18.69 9.18 -3.53
CA PRO A 318 -17.90 8.65 -4.63
C PRO A 318 -16.47 8.32 -4.18
N PRO A 319 -15.93 7.18 -4.66
CA PRO A 319 -14.59 6.74 -4.29
C PRO A 319 -13.49 7.64 -4.89
N ALA A 320 -12.37 7.75 -4.20
CA ALA A 320 -11.20 8.39 -4.77
C ALA A 320 -10.64 7.53 -5.92
N ALA A 321 -10.27 8.16 -7.02
CA ALA A 321 -9.73 7.51 -8.21
C ALA A 321 -8.53 6.61 -7.90
N GLU A 322 -7.61 7.09 -7.05
CA GLU A 322 -6.45 6.32 -6.57
C GLU A 322 -6.81 4.98 -5.91
N TYR A 323 -7.97 4.89 -5.26
CA TYR A 323 -8.41 3.69 -4.57
C TYR A 323 -8.94 2.62 -5.52
N LEU A 324 -9.38 3.01 -6.72
CA LEU A 324 -9.92 2.10 -7.73
C LEU A 324 -8.83 1.45 -8.60
N ILE A 325 -7.63 2.02 -8.62
CA ILE A 325 -6.52 1.57 -9.45
C ILE A 325 -5.82 0.35 -8.86
N ASP A 326 -5.47 -0.64 -9.71
CA ASP A 326 -4.54 -1.70 -9.39
C ASP A 326 -3.17 -1.46 -10.03
N THR A 327 -2.32 -0.74 -9.32
CA THR A 327 -0.97 -0.39 -9.80
C THR A 327 -0.13 -1.61 -10.20
N LYS A 328 -0.34 -2.77 -9.55
CA LYS A 328 0.36 -4.02 -9.89
C LYS A 328 -0.17 -4.63 -11.18
N ALA A 329 -1.49 -4.64 -11.35
CA ALA A 329 -2.12 -5.14 -12.55
C ALA A 329 -1.77 -4.25 -13.76
N LEU A 330 -1.79 -2.92 -13.59
CA LEU A 330 -1.39 -1.96 -14.62
C LEU A 330 0.08 -2.13 -15.02
N ALA A 331 1.00 -2.24 -14.06
CA ALA A 331 2.41 -2.47 -14.35
C ALA A 331 2.64 -3.78 -15.12
N ALA A 332 1.99 -4.88 -14.70
CA ALA A 332 2.07 -6.16 -15.40
C ALA A 332 1.49 -6.10 -16.82
N ASN A 333 0.41 -5.34 -17.03
CA ASN A 333 -0.17 -5.13 -18.36
C ASN A 333 0.75 -4.29 -19.26
N ALA A 334 1.33 -3.23 -18.72
CA ALA A 334 2.31 -2.41 -19.44
C ALA A 334 3.54 -3.22 -19.88
N GLU A 335 4.04 -4.13 -19.04
CA GLU A 335 5.12 -5.05 -19.40
C GLU A 335 4.69 -6.02 -20.51
N LYS A 336 3.49 -6.58 -20.44
CA LYS A 336 2.94 -7.46 -21.50
C LYS A 336 2.78 -6.71 -22.82
N LYS A 337 2.23 -5.49 -22.80
CA LYS A 337 2.10 -4.65 -24.00
C LYS A 337 3.47 -4.35 -24.62
N LYS A 338 4.48 -4.02 -23.81
CA LYS A 338 5.87 -3.81 -24.27
C LYS A 338 6.47 -5.09 -24.88
N ALA A 339 6.26 -6.24 -24.26
CA ALA A 339 6.74 -7.51 -24.79
C ALA A 339 6.11 -7.85 -26.15
N LEU A 340 4.79 -7.66 -26.30
CA LEU A 340 4.08 -7.85 -27.57
C LEU A 340 4.56 -6.91 -28.68
N VAL A 341 4.84 -5.65 -28.35
CA VAL A 341 5.39 -4.68 -29.31
C VAL A 341 6.79 -5.12 -29.76
N LEU A 342 7.64 -5.54 -28.84
CA LEU A 342 8.98 -6.03 -29.16
C LEU A 342 8.93 -7.33 -29.98
N GLU A 343 8.01 -8.25 -29.71
CA GLU A 343 7.82 -9.47 -30.50
C GLU A 343 7.42 -9.12 -31.96
N LYS A 344 6.46 -8.22 -32.14
CA LYS A 344 6.06 -7.74 -33.45
C LYS A 344 7.22 -7.05 -34.21
N GLU A 345 8.00 -6.26 -33.53
CA GLU A 345 9.16 -5.59 -34.08
C GLU A 345 10.24 -6.58 -34.51
N VAL A 346 10.52 -7.59 -33.69
CA VAL A 346 11.42 -8.70 -34.02
C VAL A 346 10.91 -9.51 -35.21
N GLU A 347 9.60 -9.76 -35.30
CA GLU A 347 9.02 -10.47 -36.44
C GLU A 347 9.08 -9.65 -37.73
N THR A 348 8.82 -8.35 -37.67
CA THR A 348 8.96 -7.41 -38.78
C THR A 348 10.41 -7.33 -39.23
N LEU A 349 11.37 -7.22 -38.33
CA LEU A 349 12.79 -7.20 -38.64
C LEU A 349 13.26 -8.54 -39.25
N LYS A 350 12.73 -9.69 -38.79
CA LYS A 350 13.02 -10.99 -39.44
C LYS A 350 12.47 -11.07 -40.84
N GLN A 351 11.24 -10.59 -41.08
CA GLN A 351 10.67 -10.52 -42.44
C GLN A 351 11.50 -9.62 -43.37
N GLN A 352 11.89 -8.44 -42.91
CA GLN A 352 12.75 -7.55 -43.67
C GLN A 352 14.12 -8.19 -44.00
N LEU A 353 14.67 -8.95 -43.05
CA LEU A 353 15.94 -9.65 -43.24
C LEU A 353 15.82 -10.83 -44.20
N GLU A 354 14.69 -11.50 -44.26
CA GLU A 354 14.38 -12.54 -45.28
C GLU A 354 14.12 -11.94 -46.62
N GLU A 355 13.39 -10.82 -46.72
CA GLU A 355 13.18 -10.08 -47.96
C GLU A 355 14.49 -9.53 -48.51
N THR A 356 15.39 -9.03 -47.68
CA THR A 356 16.71 -8.56 -48.10
C THR A 356 17.58 -9.74 -48.58
N LYS A 357 17.52 -10.90 -47.91
CA LYS A 357 18.20 -12.11 -48.38
C LYS A 357 17.63 -12.65 -49.68
N THR A 358 16.31 -12.58 -49.89
CA THR A 358 15.68 -12.99 -51.17
C THR A 358 15.90 -11.96 -52.26
N ALA A 359 16.04 -10.69 -51.96
CA ALA A 359 16.43 -9.66 -52.95
C ALA A 359 17.91 -9.73 -53.37
N GLU A 360 18.79 -10.27 -52.49
CA GLU A 360 20.21 -10.54 -52.84
C GLU A 360 20.40 -11.84 -53.64
N ILE A 361 19.36 -12.68 -53.84
CA ILE A 361 19.37 -13.85 -54.72
C ILE A 361 18.60 -13.53 -55.99
N SER A 362 18.88 -12.43 -56.66
CA SER A 362 18.69 -12.31 -58.09
C SER A 362 19.96 -12.84 -58.75
N GLU A 363 19.81 -13.99 -59.42
CA GLU A 363 20.82 -14.60 -60.29
C GLU A 363 21.23 -13.62 -61.38
N ASP A 364 22.24 -12.79 -61.10
CA ASP A 364 23.15 -12.27 -62.12
C ASP A 364 24.42 -11.80 -61.45
N THR A 365 25.50 -12.49 -61.80
CA THR A 365 26.92 -12.23 -61.41
C THR A 365 27.29 -12.60 -59.94
N ILE A 366 27.33 -13.89 -59.65
CA ILE A 366 28.29 -14.38 -58.64
C ILE A 366 29.65 -14.42 -59.31
N GLU A 367 30.44 -13.35 -59.18
CA GLU A 367 31.88 -13.47 -59.33
C GLU A 367 32.40 -14.36 -58.19
N THR A 368 32.74 -15.61 -58.52
CA THR A 368 33.37 -16.55 -57.60
C THR A 368 34.81 -16.12 -57.40
N TYR A 369 35.15 -15.58 -56.26
CA TYR A 369 36.52 -15.29 -55.88
C TYR A 369 37.15 -16.52 -55.24
N ASP A 370 38.39 -16.87 -55.63
CA ASP A 370 39.11 -17.98 -55.00
C ASP A 370 39.52 -17.71 -53.55
N VAL A 371 39.59 -16.44 -53.16
CA VAL A 371 39.93 -16.01 -51.81
C VAL A 371 39.03 -14.86 -51.37
N VAL A 372 38.35 -15.03 -50.21
CA VAL A 372 37.51 -13.99 -49.59
C VAL A 372 38.16 -13.57 -48.27
N LEU A 373 38.46 -12.29 -48.13
CA LEU A 373 39.03 -11.71 -46.92
C LEU A 373 38.01 -10.84 -46.18
N ARG A 374 37.87 -11.04 -44.88
CA ARG A 374 37.07 -10.16 -44.00
C ARG A 374 38.01 -9.33 -43.16
N VAL A 375 38.08 -8.05 -43.40
CA VAL A 375 38.91 -7.09 -42.66
C VAL A 375 38.06 -5.91 -42.21
N ARG A 376 38.52 -5.21 -41.16
CA ARG A 376 37.83 -3.99 -40.69
C ARG A 376 37.83 -2.94 -41.82
N PRO A 377 36.75 -2.12 -41.98
CA PRO A 377 36.63 -1.15 -43.07
C PRO A 377 37.81 -0.19 -43.21
N GLN A 378 38.45 0.17 -42.11
CA GLN A 378 39.61 1.05 -42.02
C GLN A 378 40.89 0.43 -42.62
N LYS A 379 41.00 -0.90 -42.63
CA LYS A 379 42.14 -1.65 -43.14
C LYS A 379 42.05 -1.95 -44.62
N VAL A 380 40.88 -1.85 -45.26
CA VAL A 380 40.69 -2.14 -46.70
C VAL A 380 41.61 -1.29 -47.56
N THR A 381 41.84 -0.01 -47.23
CA THR A 381 42.72 0.92 -47.94
C THR A 381 44.21 0.64 -47.76
N GLN A 382 44.55 -0.18 -46.77
CA GLN A 382 45.95 -0.52 -46.46
C GLN A 382 46.41 -1.82 -47.14
N ILE A 383 45.47 -2.63 -47.66
CA ILE A 383 45.76 -3.87 -48.40
C ILE A 383 46.46 -3.56 -49.71
N LYS A 384 47.63 -4.15 -49.94
CA LYS A 384 48.44 -4.00 -51.14
C LYS A 384 48.58 -5.32 -51.87
N SER A 385 48.70 -5.28 -53.18
CA SER A 385 49.06 -6.43 -54.01
C SER A 385 50.44 -6.22 -54.58
N GLU A 386 51.37 -7.13 -54.24
CA GLU A 386 52.76 -7.11 -54.73
C GLU A 386 53.15 -8.48 -55.27
N ILE A 387 54.17 -8.47 -56.18
CA ILE A 387 54.73 -9.74 -56.65
C ILE A 387 56.00 -10.03 -55.85
N ILE A 388 55.95 -11.12 -55.06
CA ILE A 388 57.04 -11.61 -54.27
C ILE A 388 57.48 -12.98 -54.84
N ASP A 389 58.73 -13.13 -55.19
CA ASP A 389 59.29 -14.35 -55.79
C ASP A 389 58.52 -14.90 -57.00
N GLY A 390 57.95 -13.99 -57.81
CA GLY A 390 57.21 -14.35 -59.00
C GLY A 390 55.73 -14.74 -58.76
N GLN A 391 55.25 -14.66 -57.52
CA GLN A 391 53.84 -14.90 -57.17
C GLN A 391 53.16 -13.64 -56.76
N LYS A 392 51.89 -13.48 -57.12
CA LYS A 392 51.04 -12.35 -56.74
C LYS A 392 50.54 -12.55 -55.32
N CYS A 393 51.03 -11.72 -54.36
CA CYS A 393 50.70 -11.78 -52.96
C CYS A 393 49.80 -10.61 -52.58
N LEU A 394 48.89 -10.84 -51.63
CA LEU A 394 48.15 -9.80 -50.91
C LEU A 394 48.84 -9.56 -49.57
N ILE A 395 49.24 -8.33 -49.32
CA ILE A 395 49.92 -7.91 -48.10
C ILE A 395 48.93 -7.10 -47.27
N ILE A 396 48.66 -7.59 -46.04
CA ILE A 396 47.80 -6.93 -45.06
C ILE A 396 48.69 -6.51 -43.88
N PRO A 397 48.98 -5.21 -43.70
CA PRO A 397 49.78 -4.78 -42.58
C PRO A 397 48.97 -4.96 -41.29
N LEU A 398 49.59 -5.52 -40.24
CA LEU A 398 49.06 -5.66 -38.92
C LEU A 398 49.82 -4.73 -37.97
N ASP A 399 49.13 -4.05 -37.08
CA ASP A 399 49.69 -3.25 -36.01
C ASP A 399 50.09 -4.19 -34.82
N GLU A 400 50.92 -3.74 -33.88
CA GLU A 400 51.47 -4.57 -32.83
C GLU A 400 50.43 -5.24 -31.92
N ASP A 401 49.23 -4.64 -31.85
CA ASP A 401 48.08 -5.11 -31.05
C ASP A 401 47.07 -5.90 -31.87
N GLU A 402 47.31 -6.14 -33.14
CA GLU A 402 46.41 -6.87 -34.03
C GLU A 402 46.92 -8.29 -34.33
N SER A 403 45.97 -9.21 -34.40
CA SER A 403 46.24 -10.60 -34.78
C SER A 403 45.44 -11.00 -36.02
N ALA A 404 45.99 -11.87 -36.82
CA ALA A 404 45.28 -12.47 -37.93
C ALA A 404 44.90 -13.93 -37.59
N ASN A 405 43.70 -14.32 -37.99
CA ASN A 405 43.24 -15.72 -37.87
C ASN A 405 43.02 -16.27 -39.28
N VAL A 406 43.70 -17.34 -39.62
CA VAL A 406 43.53 -18.01 -40.93
C VAL A 406 43.07 -19.45 -40.65
N ASN A 407 41.79 -19.74 -40.98
CA ASN A 407 41.17 -21.05 -40.78
C ASN A 407 41.27 -21.60 -39.35
N GLY A 408 41.30 -20.72 -38.35
CA GLY A 408 41.41 -21.13 -36.94
C GLY A 408 42.82 -21.08 -36.35
N GLU A 409 43.85 -20.82 -37.14
CA GLU A 409 45.21 -20.59 -36.65
C GLU A 409 45.50 -19.10 -36.55
N LEU A 410 46.00 -18.70 -35.38
CA LEU A 410 46.41 -17.33 -35.08
C LEU A 410 47.85 -17.12 -35.64
N LEU A 411 47.99 -16.09 -36.49
CA LEU A 411 49.28 -15.64 -37.04
C LEU A 411 49.77 -14.41 -36.28
#